data_9c83c06df2e672fcdb8be41a9dfe8989
#
_entry.id   9c83c06df2e672fcdb8be41a9dfe8989
#
_cell.length_a   1.000
_cell.length_b   1.000
_cell.length_c   1.000
_cell.angle_alpha   90.00
_cell.angle_beta   90.00
_cell.angle_gamma   90.00
#
_symmetry.space_group_name_H-M   'P 1'
#
loop_
_entity.id
_entity.type
_entity.pdbx_description
1 polymer ?
#
loop_
_entity_poly.entity_id
_entity_poly.type
_entity_poly.pdbx_seq_one_letter_code
_entity_poly.pdbx_strand_id
1 'polypeptide(L)'
;MNIVNNFSTTITTIFQSVIRAYEQNVEDIKRIEGELNDIMHEIELTSSKDMYCGYLFYKQIRELRIERRRCKEENELLKDMYEYFKSQPAQAFKNKIQQLQGSAAKLREVQEHRTYTPRQRDDLSCTDQTSTVHRPFEDMLKEFNKTKVSSQKGKLRK
;
A
#
# COMPACT_ATOMS: atom_id res chain seq x y z
N MET A 1 6.57 -6.00 12.46
CA MET A 1 5.78 -5.61 11.26
C MET A 1 4.41 -6.26 11.33
N ASN A 2 3.33 -5.51 11.16
CA ASN A 2 2.00 -6.00 11.52
C ASN A 2 1.25 -6.55 10.31
N ILE A 3 0.97 -7.84 10.34
CA ILE A 3 0.27 -8.60 9.27
C ILE A 3 -1.06 -7.92 8.89
N VAL A 4 -1.85 -7.44 9.86
CA VAL A 4 -3.14 -6.79 9.62
C VAL A 4 -2.99 -5.50 8.79
N ASN A 5 -2.02 -4.67 9.13
CA ASN A 5 -1.77 -3.43 8.39
C ASN A 5 -1.28 -3.70 6.98
N ASN A 6 -0.35 -4.65 6.82
CA ASN A 6 0.16 -5.02 5.49
C ASN A 6 -0.95 -5.57 4.61
N PHE A 7 -1.77 -6.46 5.14
CA PHE A 7 -2.91 -7.03 4.42
C PHE A 7 -3.90 -5.94 3.98
N SER A 8 -4.30 -5.06 4.91
CA SER A 8 -5.21 -3.96 4.61
C SER A 8 -4.66 -3.01 3.55
N THR A 9 -3.38 -2.62 3.68
CA THR A 9 -2.72 -1.75 2.71
C THR A 9 -2.63 -2.41 1.34
N THR A 10 -2.22 -3.67 1.27
CA THR A 10 -2.10 -4.41 0.01
C THR A 10 -3.43 -4.49 -0.72
N ILE A 11 -4.51 -4.88 -0.02
CA ILE A 11 -5.84 -4.96 -0.62
C ILE A 11 -6.31 -3.59 -1.12
N THR A 12 -6.17 -2.56 -0.30
CA THR A 12 -6.57 -1.20 -0.70
C THR A 12 -5.79 -0.72 -1.93
N THR A 13 -4.49 -1.01 -1.99
CA THR A 13 -3.65 -0.67 -3.14
C THR A 13 -4.09 -1.40 -4.41
N ILE A 14 -4.41 -2.71 -4.32
CA ILE A 14 -4.90 -3.49 -5.46
C ILE A 14 -6.21 -2.90 -5.99
N PHE A 15 -7.18 -2.63 -5.12
CA PHE A 15 -8.45 -2.00 -5.52
C PHE A 15 -8.23 -0.68 -6.25
N GLN A 16 -7.37 0.18 -5.70
CA GLN A 16 -7.10 1.50 -6.28
C GLN A 16 -6.33 1.41 -7.59
N SER A 17 -5.36 0.51 -7.69
CA SER A 17 -4.52 0.38 -8.90
C SER A 17 -5.34 -0.09 -10.10
N VAL A 18 -6.20 -1.08 -9.93
CA VAL A 18 -7.06 -1.59 -11.02
C VAL A 18 -8.04 -0.51 -11.48
N ILE A 19 -8.73 0.14 -10.55
CA ILE A 19 -9.69 1.21 -10.89
C ILE A 19 -8.99 2.35 -11.62
N ARG A 20 -7.84 2.79 -11.11
CA ARG A 20 -7.06 3.88 -11.72
C ARG A 20 -6.55 3.51 -13.11
N ALA A 21 -6.00 2.30 -13.28
CA ALA A 21 -5.49 1.83 -14.57
C ALA A 21 -6.60 1.81 -15.63
N TYR A 22 -7.77 1.26 -15.29
CA TYR A 22 -8.91 1.23 -16.20
C TYR A 22 -9.38 2.64 -16.60
N GLU A 23 -9.56 3.52 -15.63
CA GLU A 23 -10.02 4.89 -15.85
C GLU A 23 -8.99 5.69 -16.66
N GLN A 24 -7.70 5.53 -16.38
CA GLN A 24 -6.61 6.16 -17.14
C GLN A 24 -6.62 5.72 -18.60
N ASN A 25 -6.76 4.41 -18.85
CA ASN A 25 -6.84 3.91 -20.22
C ASN A 25 -8.07 4.46 -20.99
N VAL A 26 -9.19 4.68 -20.29
CA VAL A 26 -10.38 5.33 -20.91
C VAL A 26 -10.08 6.78 -21.30
N GLU A 27 -9.38 7.52 -20.44
CA GLU A 27 -8.97 8.91 -20.73
C GLU A 27 -7.95 8.96 -21.87
N ASP A 28 -6.96 8.05 -21.85
CA ASP A 28 -5.96 7.95 -22.92
C ASP A 28 -6.60 7.61 -24.27
N ILE A 29 -7.57 6.72 -24.33
CA ILE A 29 -8.33 6.42 -25.56
C ILE A 29 -9.02 7.68 -26.09
N LYS A 30 -9.66 8.48 -25.23
CA LYS A 30 -10.30 9.73 -25.64
C LYS A 30 -9.30 10.75 -26.17
N ARG A 31 -8.16 10.90 -25.48
CA ARG A 31 -7.07 11.78 -25.93
C ARG A 31 -6.56 11.35 -27.31
N ILE A 32 -6.26 10.07 -27.51
CA ILE A 32 -5.76 9.52 -28.76
C ILE A 32 -6.78 9.70 -29.90
N GLU A 33 -8.06 9.50 -29.63
CA GLU A 33 -9.13 9.72 -30.60
C GLU A 33 -9.22 11.20 -31.00
N GLY A 34 -9.02 12.13 -30.06
CA GLY A 34 -8.91 13.56 -30.37
C GLY A 34 -7.70 13.86 -31.25
N GLU A 35 -6.51 13.38 -30.90
CA GLU A 35 -5.28 13.59 -31.69
C GLU A 35 -5.41 13.00 -33.11
N LEU A 36 -6.05 11.83 -33.26
CA LEU A 36 -6.33 11.26 -34.57
C LEU A 36 -7.25 12.15 -35.41
N ASN A 37 -8.30 12.71 -34.81
CA ASN A 37 -9.21 13.62 -35.50
C ASN A 37 -8.49 14.90 -35.93
N ASP A 38 -7.63 15.47 -35.09
CA ASP A 38 -6.85 16.66 -35.42
C ASP A 38 -5.93 16.42 -36.64
N ILE A 39 -5.24 15.27 -36.67
CA ILE A 39 -4.40 14.88 -37.80
C ILE A 39 -5.24 14.71 -39.08
N MET A 40 -6.42 14.09 -38.98
CA MET A 40 -7.31 13.89 -40.12
C MET A 40 -7.81 15.24 -40.65
N HIS A 41 -8.21 16.16 -39.80
CA HIS A 41 -8.61 17.51 -40.23
C HIS A 41 -7.46 18.29 -40.86
N GLU A 42 -6.24 18.15 -40.34
CA GLU A 42 -5.09 18.77 -40.93
C GLU A 42 -4.80 18.21 -42.34
N ILE A 43 -4.97 16.89 -42.54
CA ILE A 43 -4.83 16.25 -43.86
C ILE A 43 -5.90 16.77 -44.84
N GLU A 44 -7.15 16.91 -44.39
CA GLU A 44 -8.27 17.38 -45.19
C GLU A 44 -8.13 18.84 -45.62
N LEU A 45 -7.69 19.71 -44.72
CA LEU A 45 -7.66 21.17 -44.96
C LEU A 45 -6.38 21.63 -45.67
N THR A 46 -5.34 20.83 -45.71
CA THR A 46 -4.06 21.22 -46.32
C THR A 46 -3.93 20.67 -47.73
N SER A 47 -4.06 21.53 -48.72
CA SER A 47 -4.21 21.19 -50.13
C SER A 47 -2.94 20.70 -50.87
N SER A 48 -1.76 20.90 -50.30
CA SER A 48 -0.50 20.44 -50.95
C SER A 48 0.53 20.07 -49.88
N LYS A 49 0.64 18.78 -49.62
CA LYS A 49 1.76 18.27 -48.84
C LYS A 49 2.68 17.42 -49.71
N ASP A 50 3.96 17.60 -49.51
CA ASP A 50 4.95 16.76 -50.15
C ASP A 50 4.87 15.31 -49.59
N MET A 51 5.52 14.40 -50.27
CA MET A 51 5.58 12.98 -49.89
C MET A 51 6.10 12.78 -48.46
N TYR A 52 7.01 13.64 -48.01
CA TYR A 52 7.60 13.57 -46.67
C TYR A 52 6.57 13.90 -45.59
N CYS A 53 5.79 14.96 -45.78
CA CYS A 53 4.69 15.28 -44.83
C CYS A 53 3.66 14.14 -44.76
N GLY A 54 3.30 13.55 -45.89
CA GLY A 54 2.42 12.38 -45.93
C GLY A 54 2.97 11.19 -45.14
N TYR A 55 4.27 10.93 -45.25
CA TYR A 55 4.93 9.88 -44.47
C TYR A 55 4.91 10.16 -42.95
N LEU A 56 5.12 11.41 -42.55
CA LEU A 56 5.08 11.79 -41.13
C LEU A 56 3.67 11.58 -40.54
N PHE A 57 2.61 11.98 -41.23
CA PHE A 57 1.23 11.72 -40.80
C PHE A 57 0.93 10.23 -40.70
N TYR A 58 1.33 9.45 -41.70
CA TYR A 58 1.18 8.00 -41.65
C TYR A 58 1.84 7.40 -40.41
N LYS A 59 3.06 7.84 -40.08
CA LYS A 59 3.80 7.38 -38.92
C LYS A 59 3.05 7.73 -37.62
N GLN A 60 2.61 8.97 -37.47
CA GLN A 60 1.86 9.44 -36.29
C GLN A 60 0.54 8.67 -36.13
N ILE A 61 -0.25 8.53 -37.18
CA ILE A 61 -1.50 7.77 -37.16
C ILE A 61 -1.25 6.32 -36.74
N ARG A 62 -0.19 5.69 -37.28
CA ARG A 62 0.16 4.31 -36.95
C ARG A 62 0.51 4.16 -35.48
N GLU A 63 1.33 5.06 -34.92
CA GLU A 63 1.74 5.05 -33.51
C GLU A 63 0.51 5.23 -32.57
N LEU A 64 -0.33 6.21 -32.84
CA LEU A 64 -1.56 6.46 -32.08
C LEU A 64 -2.55 5.27 -32.14
N ARG A 65 -2.69 4.63 -33.30
CA ARG A 65 -3.55 3.45 -33.44
C ARG A 65 -3.01 2.24 -32.67
N ILE A 66 -1.69 2.07 -32.60
CA ILE A 66 -1.07 1.01 -31.79
C ILE A 66 -1.31 1.28 -30.30
N GLU A 67 -1.08 2.51 -29.84
CA GLU A 67 -1.32 2.91 -28.46
C GLU A 67 -2.79 2.73 -28.08
N ARG A 68 -3.72 3.20 -28.91
CA ARG A 68 -5.17 3.01 -28.70
C ARG A 68 -5.55 1.52 -28.57
N ARG A 69 -4.99 0.66 -29.40
CA ARG A 69 -5.23 -0.78 -29.34
C ARG A 69 -4.74 -1.35 -28.00
N ARG A 70 -3.53 -1.00 -27.60
CA ARG A 70 -2.97 -1.44 -26.31
C ARG A 70 -3.87 -1.05 -25.14
N CYS A 71 -4.33 0.20 -25.06
CA CYS A 71 -5.23 0.62 -24.00
C CYS A 71 -6.57 -0.14 -24.02
N LYS A 72 -7.12 -0.45 -25.21
CA LYS A 72 -8.35 -1.24 -25.32
C LYS A 72 -8.17 -2.68 -24.87
N GLU A 73 -7.11 -3.34 -25.31
CA GLU A 73 -6.79 -4.72 -24.93
C GLU A 73 -6.56 -4.83 -23.41
N GLU A 74 -5.86 -3.86 -22.83
CA GLU A 74 -5.67 -3.80 -21.37
C GLU A 74 -7.00 -3.59 -20.63
N ASN A 75 -7.86 -2.72 -21.13
CA ASN A 75 -9.19 -2.52 -20.54
C ASN A 75 -10.09 -3.76 -20.66
N GLU A 76 -9.99 -4.53 -21.74
CA GLU A 76 -10.70 -5.81 -21.84
C GLU A 76 -10.27 -6.79 -20.74
N LEU A 77 -8.96 -6.86 -20.44
CA LEU A 77 -8.46 -7.70 -19.34
C LEU A 77 -8.86 -7.18 -17.96
N LEU A 78 -8.94 -5.87 -17.77
CA LEU A 78 -9.27 -5.26 -16.48
C LEU A 78 -10.78 -5.15 -16.22
N LYS A 79 -11.62 -5.27 -17.24
CA LYS A 79 -13.05 -4.97 -17.21
C LYS A 79 -13.79 -5.69 -16.07
N ASP A 80 -13.65 -7.00 -15.98
CA ASP A 80 -14.37 -7.80 -14.98
C ASP A 80 -13.90 -7.47 -13.56
N MET A 81 -12.60 -7.21 -13.38
CA MET A 81 -12.05 -6.78 -12.10
C MET A 81 -12.54 -5.37 -11.72
N TYR A 82 -12.58 -4.46 -12.69
CA TYR A 82 -13.07 -3.10 -12.49
C TYR A 82 -14.54 -3.10 -12.09
N GLU A 83 -15.40 -3.84 -12.80
CA GLU A 83 -16.83 -3.97 -12.50
C GLU A 83 -17.02 -4.59 -11.10
N TYR A 84 -16.28 -5.64 -10.78
CA TYR A 84 -16.34 -6.26 -9.47
C TYR A 84 -15.91 -5.28 -8.36
N PHE A 85 -14.80 -4.56 -8.52
CA PHE A 85 -14.32 -3.64 -7.49
C PHE A 85 -15.21 -2.39 -7.32
N LYS A 86 -15.97 -2.01 -8.32
CA LYS A 86 -17.01 -0.97 -8.22
C LYS A 86 -18.32 -1.49 -7.61
N SER A 87 -18.52 -2.79 -7.53
CA SER A 87 -19.74 -3.39 -6.99
C SER A 87 -19.92 -3.14 -5.49
N GLN A 88 -21.16 -3.13 -5.03
CA GLN A 88 -21.52 -2.97 -3.62
C GLN A 88 -20.83 -3.96 -2.68
N PRO A 89 -20.78 -5.28 -2.96
CA PRO A 89 -20.14 -6.24 -2.08
C PRO A 89 -18.63 -6.02 -1.94
N ALA A 90 -17.95 -5.64 -3.02
CA ALA A 90 -16.52 -5.35 -2.98
C ALA A 90 -16.21 -4.08 -2.18
N GLN A 91 -17.02 -3.04 -2.29
CA GLN A 91 -16.90 -1.83 -1.49
C GLN A 91 -17.20 -2.10 -0.01
N ALA A 92 -18.21 -2.92 0.31
CA ALA A 92 -18.50 -3.35 1.68
C ALA A 92 -17.33 -4.14 2.27
N PHE A 93 -16.70 -5.04 1.51
CA PHE A 93 -15.51 -5.77 1.92
C PHE A 93 -14.34 -4.84 2.22
N LYS A 94 -14.05 -3.88 1.34
CA LYS A 94 -13.01 -2.86 1.55
C LYS A 94 -13.25 -2.07 2.85
N ASN A 95 -14.49 -1.60 3.06
CA ASN A 95 -14.85 -0.86 4.26
C ASN A 95 -14.69 -1.73 5.53
N LYS A 96 -15.03 -3.02 5.45
CA LYS A 96 -14.84 -3.95 6.56
C LYS A 96 -13.37 -4.14 6.92
N ILE A 97 -12.50 -4.25 5.93
CA ILE A 97 -11.05 -4.32 6.16
C ILE A 97 -10.52 -3.06 6.84
N GLN A 98 -10.98 -1.87 6.42
CA GLN A 98 -10.59 -0.61 7.04
C GLN A 98 -11.07 -0.53 8.50
N GLN A 99 -12.29 -0.99 8.79
CA GLN A 99 -12.78 -1.09 10.18
C GLN A 99 -11.94 -2.02 11.05
N LEU A 100 -11.56 -3.20 10.51
CA LEU A 100 -10.69 -4.15 11.21
C LEU A 100 -9.31 -3.55 11.50
N GLN A 101 -8.75 -2.79 10.57
CA GLN A 101 -7.49 -2.07 10.77
C GLN A 101 -7.61 -1.05 11.90
N GLY A 102 -8.69 -0.25 11.92
CA GLY A 102 -8.95 0.71 12.99
C GLY A 102 -9.15 0.04 14.35
N SER A 103 -9.85 -1.10 14.40
CA SER A 103 -10.02 -1.88 15.62
C SER A 103 -8.70 -2.46 16.13
N ALA A 104 -7.86 -2.97 15.23
CA ALA A 104 -6.53 -3.47 15.58
C ALA A 104 -5.59 -2.37 16.11
N ALA A 105 -5.69 -1.16 15.58
CA ALA A 105 -4.92 -0.01 16.06
C ALA A 105 -5.35 0.37 17.50
N LYS A 106 -6.66 0.46 17.76
CA LYS A 106 -7.19 0.72 19.11
C LYS A 106 -6.79 -0.34 20.12
N LEU A 107 -6.86 -1.62 19.73
CA LEU A 107 -6.45 -2.72 20.62
C LEU A 107 -4.97 -2.64 21.00
N ARG A 108 -4.10 -2.18 20.07
CA ARG A 108 -2.69 -1.97 20.39
C ARG A 108 -2.47 -0.85 21.36
N GLU A 109 -3.10 0.28 21.13
CA GLU A 109 -3.03 1.42 22.06
C GLU A 109 -3.42 0.99 23.47
N VAL A 110 -4.50 0.20 23.60
CA VAL A 110 -4.91 -0.37 24.90
C VAL A 110 -3.85 -1.34 25.45
N GLN A 111 -3.21 -2.16 24.59
CA GLN A 111 -2.19 -3.11 25.02
C GLN A 111 -0.90 -2.43 25.46
N GLU A 112 -0.49 -1.36 24.75
CA GLU A 112 0.71 -0.57 25.09
C GLU A 112 0.57 0.17 26.42
N HIS A 113 -0.65 0.59 26.76
CA HIS A 113 -0.95 1.28 28.03
C HIS A 113 -1.53 0.36 29.10
N ARG A 114 -1.48 -0.97 28.91
CA ARG A 114 -2.04 -1.93 29.84
C ARG A 114 -1.18 -2.02 31.08
N THR A 115 -1.73 -1.58 32.22
CA THR A 115 -1.16 -1.77 33.55
C THR A 115 -1.74 -3.02 34.20
N TYR A 116 -0.88 -3.82 34.80
CA TYR A 116 -1.32 -5.00 35.58
C TYR A 116 -1.45 -4.62 37.06
N THR A 117 -2.63 -4.81 37.61
CA THR A 117 -2.85 -4.68 39.04
C THR A 117 -2.99 -6.09 39.63
N PRO A 118 -2.08 -6.53 40.52
CA PRO A 118 -2.16 -7.83 41.18
C PRO A 118 -3.45 -7.94 42.01
N ARG A 119 -4.15 -9.08 41.91
CA ARG A 119 -5.41 -9.32 42.63
C ARG A 119 -5.26 -10.20 43.86
N GLN A 120 -4.19 -10.97 43.94
CA GLN A 120 -3.98 -12.00 44.97
C GLN A 120 -2.60 -11.95 45.63
N ARG A 121 -1.68 -11.16 45.10
CA ARG A 121 -0.30 -11.09 45.60
C ARG A 121 0.09 -9.64 45.77
N ASP A 122 0.05 -9.15 46.99
CA ASP A 122 0.40 -7.77 47.35
C ASP A 122 1.92 -7.52 47.27
N ASP A 123 2.73 -8.60 47.37
CA ASP A 123 4.18 -8.55 47.21
C ASP A 123 4.64 -8.20 45.79
N LEU A 124 3.75 -8.28 44.80
CA LEU A 124 4.02 -7.86 43.42
C LEU A 124 3.69 -6.38 43.17
N SER A 125 3.15 -5.66 44.14
CA SER A 125 2.82 -4.23 44.03
C SER A 125 4.02 -3.31 44.15
N CYS A 126 5.23 -3.83 44.30
CA CYS A 126 6.47 -3.04 44.32
C CYS A 126 6.87 -2.40 42.95
N THR A 127 5.99 -2.48 41.98
CA THR A 127 6.12 -1.72 40.74
C THR A 127 5.42 -0.35 40.80
N ASP A 128 5.07 0.12 42.01
CA ASP A 128 4.73 1.51 42.12
C ASP A 128 5.91 2.38 41.79
N GLN A 129 5.72 3.12 40.78
CA GLN A 129 6.42 4.34 40.40
C GLN A 129 7.43 4.24 39.28
N THR A 130 7.02 4.88 38.21
CA THR A 130 7.86 5.73 37.42
C THR A 130 9.09 5.07 36.83
N SER A 131 8.87 4.21 35.89
CA SER A 131 9.70 4.29 34.70
C SER A 131 9.21 3.28 33.68
N THR A 132 8.39 3.73 32.77
CA THR A 132 8.25 3.17 31.44
C THR A 132 9.55 3.39 30.65
N VAL A 133 10.67 3.03 31.27
CA VAL A 133 11.88 2.78 30.53
C VAL A 133 11.80 1.33 30.12
N HIS A 134 11.31 1.10 28.92
CA HIS A 134 11.52 -0.15 28.18
C HIS A 134 13.05 -0.34 28.10
N ARG A 135 13.64 -0.97 29.14
CA ARG A 135 15.03 -1.39 29.04
C ARG A 135 15.08 -2.52 28.01
N PRO A 136 15.88 -2.37 26.96
CA PRO A 136 16.03 -3.45 26.01
C PRO A 136 16.45 -4.72 26.77
N PHE A 137 15.90 -5.86 26.38
CA PHE A 137 16.19 -7.16 26.98
C PHE A 137 17.71 -7.44 27.09
N GLU A 138 18.48 -6.88 26.16
CA GLU A 138 19.94 -6.94 26.15
C GLU A 138 20.61 -6.24 27.36
N ASP A 139 20.04 -5.17 27.87
CA ASP A 139 20.57 -4.48 29.05
C ASP A 139 20.26 -5.24 30.34
N MET A 140 19.10 -5.90 30.42
CA MET A 140 18.77 -6.81 31.53
C MET A 140 19.68 -8.04 31.53
N LEU A 141 20.06 -8.58 30.39
CA LEU A 141 21.02 -9.67 30.25
C LEU A 141 22.44 -9.26 30.70
N LYS A 142 22.85 -8.03 30.42
CA LYS A 142 24.16 -7.51 30.87
C LYS A 142 24.24 -7.37 32.39
N GLU A 143 23.17 -6.90 33.04
CA GLU A 143 23.09 -6.85 34.50
C GLU A 143 23.06 -8.24 35.15
N PHE A 144 22.31 -9.17 34.60
CA PHE A 144 22.28 -10.55 35.07
C PHE A 144 23.61 -11.26 34.98
N ASN A 145 24.37 -11.02 33.93
CA ASN A 145 25.72 -11.57 33.74
C ASN A 145 26.75 -10.92 34.66
N LYS A 146 26.62 -9.63 34.99
CA LYS A 146 27.48 -8.94 35.98
C LYS A 146 27.29 -9.52 37.39
N THR A 147 26.07 -9.81 37.79
CA THR A 147 25.78 -10.38 39.11
C THR A 147 26.28 -11.83 39.24
N LYS A 148 26.27 -12.62 38.18
CA LYS A 148 26.86 -13.96 38.18
C LYS A 148 28.39 -13.96 38.34
N VAL A 149 29.09 -13.03 37.71
CA VAL A 149 30.57 -12.91 37.78
C VAL A 149 31.02 -12.46 39.16
N SER A 150 30.25 -11.59 39.83
CA SER A 150 30.58 -11.15 41.24
C SER A 150 30.33 -12.27 42.25
N SER A 151 29.34 -13.13 42.07
CA SER A 151 29.08 -14.30 42.93
C SER A 151 30.16 -15.38 42.85
N GLN A 152 30.81 -15.54 41.70
CA GLN A 152 31.89 -16.54 41.54
C GLN A 152 33.21 -16.07 42.14
N LYS A 153 33.49 -14.75 42.13
CA LYS A 153 34.74 -14.23 42.79
C LYS A 153 34.72 -14.30 44.30
N GLY A 154 33.54 -14.41 44.94
CA GLY A 154 33.40 -14.56 46.39
C GLY A 154 33.68 -15.98 46.89
N LYS A 155 33.68 -17.01 46.03
CA LYS A 155 33.86 -18.45 46.43
C LYS A 155 35.30 -18.94 46.30
N LEU A 156 36.22 -18.11 45.79
CA LEU A 156 37.64 -18.51 45.60
C LEU A 156 38.57 -17.90 46.66
N ARG A 157 38.05 -17.35 47.74
CA ARG A 157 38.81 -16.85 48.88
C ARG A 157 38.28 -17.46 50.19
N LYS A 158 38.46 -18.78 50.34
CA LYS A 158 38.51 -19.45 51.63
C LYS A 158 39.46 -20.63 51.50
#